data_8754737c9b033298166bc7570e7bf7b8
#
_entry.id   8754737c9b033298166bc7570e7bf7b8
#
_cell.length_a   1.000
_cell.length_b   1.000
_cell.length_c   1.000
_cell.angle_alpha   90.00
_cell.angle_beta   90.00
_cell.angle_gamma   90.00
#
_symmetry.space_group_name_H-M   'P 1'
#
loop_
_entity.id
_entity.type
_entity.pdbx_description
1 polymer ?
#
loop_
_entity_poly.entity_id
_entity_poly.type
_entity_poly.pdbx_seq_one_letter_code
_entity_poly.pdbx_strand_id
1 'polypeptide(L)'
;MTKILIVEDRFSMRQALRGLFERCRGWDVCGEAEDGHAAVAQAKRLNPDIVVMDYRMHNSDGLKAAAELTEIMPALPVIMFTLYKTDQLEAAAKLAGVRCVVGKEDGVQTLLRAIESQLPT
;
A
#
# COMPACT_ATOMS: atom_id res chain seq x y z
N MET A 1 -13.15 0.14 12.61
CA MET A 1 -12.34 1.10 11.83
C MET A 1 -11.57 0.36 10.75
N THR A 2 -11.35 1.01 9.64
CA THR A 2 -10.52 0.46 8.58
C THR A 2 -9.05 0.55 8.98
N LYS A 3 -8.36 -0.58 8.98
CA LYS A 3 -6.97 -0.68 9.39
C LYS A 3 -6.06 -0.63 8.16
N ILE A 4 -5.20 0.37 8.09
CA ILE A 4 -4.30 0.59 6.97
C ILE A 4 -2.85 0.32 7.39
N LEU A 5 -2.15 -0.51 6.63
CA LEU A 5 -0.71 -0.73 6.78
C LEU A 5 0.01 0.11 5.72
N ILE A 6 0.95 0.94 6.14
CA ILE A 6 1.76 1.78 5.25
C ILE A 6 3.13 1.13 5.07
N VAL A 7 3.53 0.93 3.81
CA VAL A 7 4.85 0.37 3.47
C VAL A 7 5.60 1.38 2.61
N GLU A 8 6.60 2.02 3.19
CA GLU A 8 7.35 3.09 2.57
C GLU A 8 8.69 3.22 3.31
N ASP A 9 9.80 3.25 2.58
CA ASP A 9 11.11 3.32 3.21
C ASP A 9 11.50 4.72 3.69
N ARG A 10 10.91 5.78 3.12
CA ARG A 10 11.21 7.15 3.53
C ARG A 10 10.35 7.57 4.72
N PHE A 11 11.01 7.89 5.81
CA PHE A 11 10.33 8.26 7.05
C PHE A 11 9.37 9.44 6.86
N SER A 12 9.82 10.50 6.17
CA SER A 12 8.99 11.69 5.96
C SER A 12 7.72 11.38 5.19
N MET A 13 7.81 10.52 4.18
CA MET A 13 6.64 10.11 3.40
C MET A 13 5.70 9.25 4.24
N ARG A 14 6.24 8.31 5.04
CA ARG A 14 5.40 7.50 5.94
C ARG A 14 4.62 8.37 6.91
N GLN A 15 5.27 9.38 7.48
CA GLN A 15 4.61 10.29 8.43
C GLN A 15 3.55 11.14 7.75
N ALA A 16 3.82 11.59 6.52
CA ALA A 16 2.83 12.35 5.75
C ALA A 16 1.59 11.51 5.44
N LEU A 17 1.79 10.26 5.03
CA LEU A 17 0.67 9.34 4.75
C LEU A 17 -0.10 9.02 6.03
N ARG A 18 0.59 8.77 7.13
CA ARG A 18 -0.07 8.53 8.41
C ARG A 18 -0.97 9.70 8.80
N GLY A 19 -0.44 10.92 8.74
CA GLY A 19 -1.21 12.11 9.06
C GLY A 19 -2.44 12.28 8.16
N LEU A 20 -2.26 11.99 6.86
CA LEU A 20 -3.35 12.07 5.90
C LEU A 20 -4.46 11.07 6.23
N PHE A 21 -4.09 9.80 6.44
CA PHE A 21 -5.08 8.75 6.69
C PHE A 21 -5.77 8.90 8.04
N GLU A 22 -5.05 9.35 9.06
CA GLU A 22 -5.63 9.55 10.39
C GLU A 22 -6.65 10.69 10.43
N ARG A 23 -6.62 11.59 9.43
CA ARG A 23 -7.65 12.63 9.29
C ARG A 23 -8.90 12.13 8.58
N CYS A 24 -8.86 10.94 8.00
CA CYS A 24 -10.02 10.35 7.35
C CYS A 24 -10.86 9.63 8.39
N ARG A 25 -12.15 9.98 8.44
CA ARG A 25 -13.05 9.41 9.44
C ARG A 25 -13.17 7.89 9.23
N GLY A 26 -13.00 7.14 10.32
CA GLY A 26 -13.13 5.70 10.28
C GLY A 26 -11.89 4.94 9.85
N TRP A 27 -10.80 5.64 9.57
CA TRP A 27 -9.53 5.02 9.17
C TRP A 27 -8.52 5.08 10.31
N ASP A 28 -7.74 4.01 10.44
CA ASP A 28 -6.69 3.89 11.44
C ASP A 28 -5.43 3.31 10.79
N VAL A 29 -4.28 3.90 11.05
CA VAL A 29 -3.01 3.35 10.59
C VAL A 29 -2.57 2.34 11.64
N CYS A 30 -2.72 1.05 11.33
CA CYS A 30 -2.43 -0.01 12.28
C CYS A 30 -0.93 -0.32 12.39
N GLY A 31 -0.14 0.09 11.40
CA GLY A 31 1.30 -0.13 11.44
C GLY A 31 2.01 0.46 10.24
N GLU A 32 3.33 0.37 10.27
CA GLU A 32 4.22 0.84 9.21
C GLU A 32 5.30 -0.20 8.96
N ALA A 33 5.80 -0.24 7.74
CA ALA A 33 6.92 -1.10 7.36
C ALA A 33 7.84 -0.31 6.42
N GLU A 34 9.15 -0.60 6.48
CA GLU A 34 10.15 0.11 5.67
C GLU A 34 10.53 -0.65 4.40
N ASP A 35 10.18 -1.92 4.30
CA ASP A 35 10.52 -2.74 3.15
C ASP A 35 9.51 -3.87 2.98
N GLY A 36 9.68 -4.64 1.91
CA GLY A 36 8.76 -5.71 1.57
C GLY A 36 8.74 -6.86 2.58
N HIS A 37 9.91 -7.18 3.15
CA HIS A 37 10.00 -8.24 4.14
C HIS A 37 9.24 -7.87 5.41
N ALA A 38 9.45 -6.65 5.91
CA ALA A 38 8.74 -6.14 7.07
C ALA A 38 7.23 -6.02 6.78
N ALA A 39 6.86 -5.68 5.53
CA ALA A 39 5.46 -5.57 5.13
C ALA A 39 4.72 -6.90 5.31
N VAL A 40 5.33 -7.99 4.86
CA VAL A 40 4.72 -9.33 4.98
C VAL A 40 4.58 -9.72 6.45
N ALA A 41 5.63 -9.51 7.25
CA ALA A 41 5.61 -9.81 8.69
C ALA A 41 4.53 -9.00 9.41
N GLN A 42 4.43 -7.70 9.11
CA GLN A 42 3.45 -6.83 9.74
C GLN A 42 2.02 -7.18 9.32
N ALA A 43 1.82 -7.52 8.03
CA ALA A 43 0.49 -7.92 7.56
C ALA A 43 -0.01 -9.16 8.27
N LYS A 44 0.86 -10.15 8.45
CA LYS A 44 0.51 -11.37 9.19
C LYS A 44 0.15 -11.07 10.65
N ARG A 45 0.92 -10.17 11.28
CA ARG A 45 0.73 -9.84 12.70
C ARG A 45 -0.50 -8.96 12.93
N LEU A 46 -0.71 -7.98 12.08
CA LEU A 46 -1.72 -6.93 12.29
C LEU A 46 -3.05 -7.19 11.59
N ASN A 47 -3.05 -8.05 10.59
CA ASN A 47 -4.23 -8.36 9.80
C ASN A 47 -4.95 -7.09 9.31
N PRO A 48 -4.27 -6.23 8.52
CA PRO A 48 -4.86 -4.98 8.04
C PRO A 48 -5.99 -5.22 7.05
N ASP A 49 -6.79 -4.20 6.83
CA ASP A 49 -7.86 -4.22 5.84
C ASP A 49 -7.36 -3.84 4.45
N ILE A 50 -6.25 -3.08 4.40
CA ILE A 50 -5.67 -2.64 3.14
C ILE A 50 -4.20 -2.27 3.38
N VAL A 51 -3.38 -2.45 2.34
CA VAL A 51 -1.96 -2.06 2.34
C VAL A 51 -1.75 -0.98 1.30
N VAL A 52 -1.05 0.08 1.70
CA VAL A 52 -0.57 1.13 0.78
C VAL A 52 0.94 1.01 0.73
N MET A 53 1.50 0.73 -0.45
CA MET A 53 2.90 0.33 -0.59
C MET A 53 3.57 1.05 -1.76
N ASP A 54 4.81 1.51 -1.56
CA ASP A 54 5.63 2.00 -2.65
C ASP A 54 6.21 0.82 -3.45
N TYR A 55 6.55 1.07 -4.70
CA TYR A 55 7.18 0.09 -5.58
C TYR A 55 8.68 -0.02 -5.26
N ARG A 56 9.39 1.09 -5.31
CA ARG A 56 10.84 1.09 -5.06
C ARG A 56 11.14 1.48 -3.63
N MET A 57 11.73 0.53 -2.92
CA MET A 57 12.15 0.72 -1.54
C MET A 57 13.59 0.24 -1.38
N HIS A 58 14.27 0.80 -0.39
CA HIS A 58 15.62 0.37 -0.07
C HIS A 58 15.63 -1.13 0.24
N ASN A 59 16.48 -1.87 -0.45
CA ASN A 59 16.64 -3.32 -0.28
C ASN A 59 15.41 -4.17 -0.60
N SER A 60 14.39 -3.60 -1.26
CA SER A 60 13.24 -4.42 -1.60
C SER A 60 12.46 -3.89 -2.79
N ASP A 61 11.68 -4.78 -3.38
CA ASP A 61 10.84 -4.53 -4.54
C ASP A 61 9.40 -4.74 -4.12
N GLY A 62 8.59 -3.71 -4.26
CA GLY A 62 7.17 -3.77 -3.89
C GLY A 62 6.38 -4.82 -4.65
N LEU A 63 6.76 -5.14 -5.89
CA LEU A 63 6.09 -6.19 -6.66
C LEU A 63 6.26 -7.56 -6.03
N LYS A 64 7.47 -7.87 -5.56
CA LYS A 64 7.72 -9.15 -4.89
C LYS A 64 6.92 -9.24 -3.59
N ALA A 65 6.90 -8.17 -2.81
CA ALA A 65 6.13 -8.14 -1.57
C ALA A 65 4.64 -8.28 -1.84
N ALA A 66 4.12 -7.59 -2.86
CA ALA A 66 2.72 -7.67 -3.23
C ALA A 66 2.33 -9.09 -3.68
N ALA A 67 3.18 -9.73 -4.47
CA ALA A 67 2.95 -11.10 -4.92
C ALA A 67 2.91 -12.06 -3.74
N GLU A 68 3.80 -11.91 -2.79
CA GLU A 68 3.83 -12.73 -1.58
C GLU A 68 2.58 -12.50 -0.72
N LEU A 69 2.18 -11.24 -0.53
CA LEU A 69 0.96 -10.91 0.22
C LEU A 69 -0.28 -11.48 -0.47
N THR A 70 -0.34 -11.42 -1.79
CA THR A 70 -1.46 -11.97 -2.55
C THR A 70 -1.56 -13.48 -2.39
N GLU A 71 -0.41 -14.15 -2.31
CA GLU A 71 -0.38 -15.61 -2.13
C GLU A 71 -0.88 -16.00 -0.75
N ILE A 72 -0.41 -15.31 0.31
CA ILE A 72 -0.74 -15.70 1.69
C ILE A 72 -2.04 -15.07 2.21
N MET A 73 -2.43 -13.90 1.67
CA MET A 73 -3.62 -13.16 2.08
C MET A 73 -4.35 -12.65 0.85
N PRO A 74 -4.96 -13.53 0.04
CA PRO A 74 -5.53 -13.15 -1.26
C PRO A 74 -6.70 -12.14 -1.18
N ALA A 75 -7.34 -12.02 -0.04
CA ALA A 75 -8.42 -11.06 0.14
C ALA A 75 -7.93 -9.66 0.52
N LEU A 76 -6.64 -9.52 0.88
CA LEU A 76 -6.06 -8.25 1.30
C LEU A 76 -5.77 -7.35 0.10
N PRO A 77 -6.47 -6.21 -0.06
CA PRO A 77 -6.15 -5.30 -1.15
C PRO A 77 -4.80 -4.61 -0.93
N VAL A 78 -4.00 -4.57 -1.98
CA VAL A 78 -2.73 -3.83 -2.01
C VAL A 78 -2.86 -2.72 -3.03
N ILE A 79 -2.67 -1.48 -2.59
CA ILE A 79 -2.61 -0.29 -3.45
C ILE A 79 -1.16 0.14 -3.53
N MET A 80 -0.65 0.34 -4.74
CA MET A 80 0.72 0.82 -4.92
C MET A 80 0.68 2.33 -5.15
N PHE A 81 1.51 3.07 -4.40
CA PHE A 81 1.59 4.53 -4.50
C PHE A 81 3.05 4.89 -4.77
N THR A 82 3.38 5.33 -5.99
CA THR A 82 4.75 5.39 -6.44
C THR A 82 5.04 6.57 -7.37
N LEU A 83 6.31 7.02 -7.39
CA LEU A 83 6.82 7.98 -8.36
C LEU A 83 7.07 7.34 -9.73
N TYR A 84 7.06 6.00 -9.80
CA TYR A 84 7.51 5.26 -10.99
C TYR A 84 6.36 4.63 -11.77
N LYS A 85 5.19 5.27 -11.78
CA LYS A 85 4.03 4.74 -12.50
C LYS A 85 4.29 4.75 -14.00
N THR A 86 4.27 3.55 -14.60
CA THR A 86 4.39 3.34 -16.04
C THR A 86 3.40 2.26 -16.46
N ASP A 87 3.14 2.14 -17.75
CA ASP A 87 2.28 1.07 -18.25
C ASP A 87 2.86 -0.30 -17.93
N GLN A 88 4.19 -0.44 -18.00
CA GLN A 88 4.87 -1.68 -17.65
C GLN A 88 4.68 -2.03 -16.19
N LEU A 89 4.81 -1.03 -15.30
CA LEU A 89 4.59 -1.27 -13.86
C LEU A 89 3.14 -1.67 -13.58
N GLU A 90 2.19 -0.99 -14.21
CA GLU A 90 0.77 -1.30 -14.00
C GLU A 90 0.46 -2.74 -14.43
N ALA A 91 1.00 -3.18 -15.56
CA ALA A 91 0.81 -4.55 -16.02
C ALA A 91 1.43 -5.57 -15.06
N ALA A 92 2.68 -5.33 -14.63
CA ALA A 92 3.37 -6.20 -13.69
C ALA A 92 2.68 -6.24 -12.33
N ALA A 93 2.21 -5.08 -11.86
CA ALA A 93 1.51 -4.97 -10.59
C ALA A 93 0.21 -5.77 -10.59
N LYS A 94 -0.54 -5.69 -11.67
CA LYS A 94 -1.78 -6.46 -11.82
C LYS A 94 -1.50 -7.96 -11.72
N LEU A 95 -0.45 -8.43 -12.39
CA LEU A 95 -0.05 -9.84 -12.31
C LEU A 95 0.38 -10.24 -10.90
N ALA A 96 0.94 -9.33 -10.13
CA ALA A 96 1.34 -9.56 -8.75
C ALA A 96 0.17 -9.49 -7.76
N GLY A 97 -1.02 -9.12 -8.22
CA GLY A 97 -2.21 -9.01 -7.38
C GLY A 97 -2.48 -7.63 -6.82
N VAL A 98 -1.70 -6.62 -7.23
CA VAL A 98 -1.96 -5.22 -6.84
C VAL A 98 -3.28 -4.77 -7.46
N ARG A 99 -4.15 -4.18 -6.65
CA ARG A 99 -5.47 -3.76 -7.09
C ARG A 99 -5.47 -2.47 -7.90
N CYS A 100 -4.54 -1.58 -7.58
CA CYS A 100 -4.48 -0.27 -8.22
C CYS A 100 -3.08 0.30 -8.07
N VAL A 101 -2.56 0.97 -9.10
CA VAL A 101 -1.31 1.73 -9.03
C VAL A 101 -1.66 3.19 -9.17
N VAL A 102 -1.29 4.00 -8.16
CA VAL A 102 -1.49 5.43 -8.14
C VAL A 102 -0.12 6.10 -8.23
N GLY A 103 0.07 7.01 -9.17
CA GLY A 103 1.29 7.80 -9.25
C GLY A 103 1.28 8.87 -8.16
N LYS A 104 2.44 9.12 -7.56
CA LYS A 104 2.53 10.19 -6.56
C LYS A 104 2.20 11.56 -7.17
N GLU A 105 2.48 11.74 -8.46
CA GLU A 105 2.11 12.95 -9.21
C GLU A 105 0.60 13.09 -9.44
N ASP A 106 -0.18 12.01 -9.28
CA ASP A 106 -1.64 12.05 -9.44
C ASP A 106 -2.33 12.67 -8.23
N GLY A 107 -1.60 12.87 -7.15
CA GLY A 107 -2.09 13.56 -5.96
C GLY A 107 -2.75 12.67 -4.92
N VAL A 108 -2.85 13.20 -3.71
CA VAL A 108 -3.37 12.43 -2.56
C VAL A 108 -4.85 12.13 -2.66
N GLN A 109 -5.64 13.00 -3.32
CA GLN A 109 -7.07 12.73 -3.48
C GLN A 109 -7.30 11.48 -4.34
N THR A 110 -6.48 11.27 -5.36
CA THR A 110 -6.55 10.06 -6.19
C THR A 110 -6.24 8.83 -5.34
N LEU A 111 -5.24 8.92 -4.47
CA LEU A 111 -4.91 7.84 -3.55
C LEU A 111 -6.07 7.54 -2.60
N LEU A 112 -6.67 8.55 -2.01
CA LEU A 112 -7.80 8.35 -1.08
C LEU A 112 -8.98 7.67 -1.78
N ARG A 113 -9.29 8.08 -3.01
CA ARG A 113 -10.36 7.45 -3.79
C ARG A 113 -10.04 6.00 -4.13
N ALA A 114 -8.78 5.71 -4.45
CA ALA A 114 -8.36 4.34 -4.74
C ALA A 114 -8.55 3.43 -3.52
N ILE A 115 -8.17 3.93 -2.34
CA ILE A 115 -8.36 3.19 -1.09
C ILE A 115 -9.85 2.94 -0.85
N GLU A 116 -10.67 3.98 -0.95
CA GLU A 116 -12.12 3.85 -0.74
C GLU A 116 -12.74 2.84 -1.69
N SER A 117 -12.29 2.77 -2.93
CA SER A 117 -12.84 1.87 -3.94
C SER A 117 -12.61 0.39 -3.59
N GLN A 118 -11.65 0.08 -2.72
CA GLN A 118 -11.31 -1.29 -2.33
C GLN A 118 -11.94 -1.69 -1.00
N LEU A 119 -12.60 -0.78 -0.32
CA LEU A 119 -13.21 -1.05 0.98
C LEU A 119 -14.68 -1.40 0.82
N PRO A 120 -15.24 -2.21 1.73
CA PRO A 120 -16.69 -2.48 1.73
C PRO A 120 -17.47 -1.19 1.93
N THR A 121 -18.60 -1.06 1.28
CA THR A 121 -19.49 0.08 1.42
C THR A 121 -20.44 -0.08 2.60
#